data_e6228d03e6d407978a31dd3363217343
#
_entry.id   e6228d03e6d407978a31dd3363217343
#
_cell.length_a   1.000
_cell.length_b   1.000
_cell.length_c   1.000
_cell.angle_alpha   90.00
_cell.angle_beta   90.00
_cell.angle_gamma   90.00
#
_symmetry.space_group_name_H-M   'P 1'
#
loop_
_entity.id
_entity.type
_entity.pdbx_description
1 polymer ?
#
loop_
_entity_poly.entity_id
_entity_poly.type
_entity_poly.pdbx_seq_one_letter_code
_entity_poly.pdbx_strand_id
1 'polypeptide(L)'
;LTNRRQRQMCIRDRFITAPENVAWLLNIRGYDSPTSPIPNSNLLLTKEKQVFLIVEKRKTTKLLSEKKLKQNQIIDPKYILDFFDKLKKGTILIDEKTCSIYFEKVIEKKLKIKKKEDPIYILKSIKNKIEIKNMINAHVIDGVALTKFIYGIKNLKKMNITEVDAQNKLERIRRMNSKYLFPSFNTIAGSGKNGAIVHYRAKKNKTKFLKKDDIFLCDSGG
;
A
#
# COMPACT_ATOMS: atom_id res chain seq x y z
N LEU A 1 12.27 5.11 -16.17
CA LEU A 1 10.87 5.45 -15.81
C LEU A 1 10.79 6.53 -14.72
N THR A 2 11.65 6.48 -13.71
CA THR A 2 11.68 7.42 -12.57
C THR A 2 11.97 8.86 -13.03
N ASN A 3 12.93 9.06 -13.93
CA ASN A 3 13.32 10.39 -14.41
C ASN A 3 12.20 11.14 -15.18
N ARG A 4 11.35 10.44 -15.92
CA ARG A 4 10.26 11.08 -16.67
C ARG A 4 9.13 11.53 -15.72
N ARG A 5 8.80 10.73 -14.71
CA ARG A 5 7.80 11.09 -13.67
C ARG A 5 8.28 12.29 -12.84
N GLN A 6 9.56 12.32 -12.48
CA GLN A 6 10.16 13.42 -11.72
C GLN A 6 10.20 14.74 -12.50
N ARG A 7 10.41 14.71 -13.81
CA ARG A 7 10.50 15.93 -14.64
C ARG A 7 9.21 16.76 -14.66
N GLN A 8 8.05 16.15 -14.52
CA GLN A 8 6.77 16.85 -14.54
C GLN A 8 6.42 17.54 -13.21
N MET A 9 7.17 17.29 -12.14
CA MET A 9 6.82 17.73 -10.78
C MET A 9 7.67 18.87 -10.24
N CYS A 10 8.81 19.20 -10.87
CA CYS A 10 9.85 20.01 -10.26
C CYS A 10 9.84 21.47 -10.75
N ILE A 11 8.85 22.27 -10.32
CA ILE A 11 8.94 23.73 -10.39
C ILE A 11 9.37 24.30 -9.02
N ARG A 12 9.14 23.58 -7.92
CA ARG A 12 9.50 23.94 -6.54
C ARG A 12 9.80 22.68 -5.75
N ASP A 13 10.46 22.85 -4.60
CA ASP A 13 10.62 21.75 -3.65
C ASP A 13 9.25 21.23 -3.22
N ARG A 14 9.11 19.91 -3.12
CA ARG A 14 7.89 19.24 -2.70
C ARG A 14 8.18 18.19 -1.65
N PHE A 15 7.49 18.27 -0.54
CA PHE A 15 7.54 17.25 0.49
C PHE A 15 6.31 16.36 0.37
N ILE A 16 6.53 15.09 0.05
CA ILE A 16 5.50 14.08 -0.19
C ILE A 16 5.41 13.22 1.06
N THR A 17 4.25 13.23 1.70
CA THR A 17 3.99 12.55 2.97
C THR A 17 3.08 11.32 2.82
N ALA A 18 2.43 11.16 1.69
CA ALA A 18 1.65 9.97 1.36
C ALA A 18 2.58 8.79 0.99
N PRO A 19 2.72 7.74 1.82
CA PRO A 19 3.67 6.65 1.57
C PRO A 19 3.40 5.91 0.25
N GLU A 20 2.12 5.77 -0.12
CA GLU A 20 1.72 5.15 -1.38
C GLU A 20 2.14 5.96 -2.61
N ASN A 21 2.22 7.28 -2.48
CA ASN A 21 2.72 8.15 -3.53
C ASN A 21 4.25 8.04 -3.65
N VAL A 22 4.95 7.95 -2.52
CA VAL A 22 6.39 7.68 -2.48
C VAL A 22 6.71 6.34 -3.11
N ALA A 23 5.97 5.29 -2.72
CA ALA A 23 6.13 3.94 -3.24
C ALA A 23 5.93 3.87 -4.75
N TRP A 24 4.90 4.55 -5.28
CA TRP A 24 4.64 4.60 -6.71
C TRP A 24 5.70 5.41 -7.48
N LEU A 25 6.08 6.59 -6.96
CA LEU A 25 7.05 7.46 -7.63
C LEU A 25 8.42 6.81 -7.78
N LEU A 26 8.90 6.15 -6.73
CA LEU A 26 10.20 5.48 -6.71
C LEU A 26 10.12 4.02 -7.20
N ASN A 27 8.94 3.51 -7.44
CA ASN A 27 8.69 2.10 -7.75
C ASN A 27 9.31 1.15 -6.73
N ILE A 28 9.06 1.43 -5.44
CA ILE A 28 9.52 0.62 -4.31
C ILE A 28 8.36 -0.05 -3.60
N ARG A 29 8.66 -1.14 -2.91
CA ARG A 29 7.71 -1.86 -2.07
C ARG A 29 8.34 -2.11 -0.70
N GLY A 30 7.50 -2.25 0.32
CA GLY A 30 7.89 -2.54 1.69
C GLY A 30 6.88 -3.43 2.39
N TYR A 31 7.21 -3.87 3.59
CA TYR A 31 6.42 -4.81 4.39
C TYR A 31 6.13 -4.22 5.78
N ASP A 32 5.92 -2.92 5.86
CA ASP A 32 5.60 -2.23 7.12
C ASP A 32 4.16 -2.46 7.57
N SER A 33 3.31 -2.89 6.65
CA SER A 33 1.94 -3.32 6.92
C SER A 33 1.75 -4.78 6.47
N PRO A 34 1.02 -5.61 7.23
CA PRO A 34 0.81 -7.01 6.87
C PRO A 34 -0.06 -7.22 5.61
N THR A 35 -0.79 -6.19 5.19
CA THR A 35 -1.76 -6.26 4.07
C THR A 35 -1.51 -5.21 2.99
N SER A 36 -0.41 -4.47 3.07
CA SER A 36 -0.08 -3.44 2.09
C SER A 36 1.42 -3.45 1.78
N PRO A 37 1.83 -3.49 0.51
CA PRO A 37 3.24 -3.50 0.12
C PRO A 37 3.85 -2.10 0.08
N ILE A 38 3.41 -1.20 0.94
CA ILE A 38 3.81 0.21 0.98
C ILE A 38 4.78 0.42 2.14
N PRO A 39 6.02 0.88 1.89
CA PRO A 39 6.95 1.26 2.95
C PRO A 39 6.49 2.54 3.63
N ASN A 40 6.54 2.58 4.96
CA ASN A 40 6.31 3.81 5.71
C ASN A 40 7.49 4.77 5.47
N SER A 41 7.27 5.77 4.63
CA SER A 41 8.32 6.68 4.17
C SER A 41 7.74 8.01 3.71
N ASN A 42 8.58 9.05 3.76
CA ASN A 42 8.30 10.34 3.16
C ASN A 42 9.38 10.67 2.12
N LEU A 43 9.15 11.67 1.29
CA LEU A 43 10.08 12.05 0.24
C LEU A 43 10.17 13.56 0.11
N LEU A 44 11.39 14.09 0.05
CA LEU A 44 11.63 15.42 -0.47
C LEU A 44 12.12 15.33 -1.91
N LEU A 45 11.41 15.99 -2.80
CA LEU A 45 11.81 16.19 -4.20
C LEU A 45 12.13 17.67 -4.38
N THR A 46 13.39 17.98 -4.73
CA THR A 46 13.80 19.38 -4.94
C THR A 46 13.55 19.85 -6.37
N LYS A 47 13.51 21.17 -6.55
CA LYS A 47 13.39 21.79 -7.88
C LYS A 47 14.57 21.44 -8.81
N GLU A 48 15.75 21.14 -8.25
CA GLU A 48 16.92 20.62 -8.95
C GLU A 48 16.81 19.12 -9.27
N LYS A 49 15.64 18.49 -9.03
CA LYS A 49 15.35 17.06 -9.26
C LYS A 49 16.14 16.11 -8.35
N GLN A 50 16.66 16.61 -7.24
CA GLN A 50 17.23 15.74 -6.22
C GLN A 50 16.10 15.06 -5.43
N VAL A 51 16.34 13.83 -5.04
CA VAL A 51 15.42 12.99 -4.28
C VAL A 51 16.04 12.63 -2.95
N PHE A 52 15.34 12.89 -1.86
CA PHE A 52 15.73 12.46 -0.52
C PHE A 52 14.60 11.61 0.06
N LEU A 53 14.88 10.33 0.27
CA LEU A 53 13.94 9.39 0.87
C LEU A 53 14.13 9.40 2.39
N ILE A 54 13.08 9.77 3.12
CA ILE A 54 13.05 9.73 4.57
C ILE A 54 12.46 8.38 4.98
N VAL A 55 13.34 7.51 5.48
CA VAL A 55 13.01 6.13 5.86
C VAL A 55 14.09 5.58 6.79
N GLU A 56 13.74 4.64 7.68
CA GLU A 56 14.73 3.96 8.52
C GLU A 56 15.82 3.31 7.68
N LYS A 57 17.09 3.62 7.96
CA LYS A 57 18.23 3.11 7.17
C LYS A 57 18.26 1.59 7.04
N ARG A 58 17.84 0.84 8.08
CA ARG A 58 17.81 -0.63 8.06
C ARG A 58 16.93 -1.22 6.94
N LYS A 59 15.96 -0.45 6.43
CA LYS A 59 15.04 -0.87 5.34
C LYS A 59 15.62 -0.65 3.94
N THR A 60 16.79 -0.03 3.82
CA THR A 60 17.29 0.49 2.53
C THR A 60 18.36 -0.37 1.86
N THR A 61 18.80 -1.46 2.50
CA THR A 61 19.87 -2.33 2.00
C THR A 61 19.67 -2.73 0.54
N LYS A 62 18.47 -3.20 0.19
CA LYS A 62 18.15 -3.59 -1.19
C LYS A 62 18.15 -2.41 -2.15
N LEU A 63 17.64 -1.24 -1.76
CA LEU A 63 17.64 -0.03 -2.60
C LEU A 63 19.05 0.44 -2.94
N LEU A 64 19.96 0.32 -1.98
CA LEU A 64 21.36 0.69 -2.14
C LEU A 64 22.11 -0.34 -3.00
N SER A 65 21.93 -1.64 -2.75
CA SER A 65 22.57 -2.70 -3.56
C SER A 65 22.10 -2.68 -5.01
N GLU A 66 20.82 -2.38 -5.27
CA GLU A 66 20.26 -2.21 -6.61
C GLU A 66 20.58 -0.84 -7.23
N LYS A 67 21.35 0.01 -6.55
CA LYS A 67 21.74 1.37 -6.99
C LYS A 67 20.54 2.26 -7.37
N LYS A 68 19.37 2.00 -6.78
CA LYS A 68 18.17 2.84 -7.01
C LYS A 68 18.29 4.22 -6.37
N LEU A 69 18.95 4.28 -5.23
CA LEU A 69 19.29 5.51 -4.51
C LEU A 69 20.74 5.42 -4.01
N LYS A 70 21.34 6.59 -3.79
CA LYS A 70 22.66 6.71 -3.16
C LYS A 70 22.49 6.88 -1.64
N GLN A 71 23.53 6.55 -0.87
CA GLN A 71 23.52 6.66 0.59
C GLN A 71 23.16 8.08 1.08
N ASN A 72 23.65 9.12 0.41
CA ASN A 72 23.38 10.53 0.75
C ASN A 72 21.96 11.00 0.38
N GLN A 73 21.19 10.18 -0.30
CA GLN A 73 19.77 10.42 -0.62
C GLN A 73 18.83 9.78 0.41
N ILE A 74 19.37 9.07 1.40
CA ILE A 74 18.58 8.40 2.44
C ILE A 74 18.75 9.16 3.75
N ILE A 75 17.66 9.64 4.29
CA ILE A 75 17.57 10.35 5.55
C ILE A 75 16.85 9.48 6.57
N ASP A 76 17.53 9.14 7.66
CA ASP A 76 16.86 8.43 8.75
C ASP A 76 15.88 9.40 9.45
N PRO A 77 14.64 8.98 9.77
CA PRO A 77 13.63 9.85 10.38
C PRO A 77 14.09 10.58 11.64
N LYS A 78 15.00 10.00 12.41
CA LYS A 78 15.56 10.63 13.62
C LYS A 78 16.36 11.92 13.33
N TYR A 79 16.87 12.08 12.09
CA TYR A 79 17.60 13.27 11.66
C TYR A 79 16.79 14.23 10.80
N ILE A 80 15.46 14.09 10.79
CA ILE A 80 14.61 14.89 9.88
C ILE A 80 14.65 16.38 10.22
N LEU A 81 14.78 16.75 11.50
CA LEU A 81 14.90 18.14 11.94
C LEU A 81 16.16 18.76 11.38
N ASP A 82 17.31 18.12 11.62
CA ASP A 82 18.62 18.59 11.12
C ASP A 82 18.65 18.66 9.59
N PHE A 83 17.91 17.75 8.95
CA PHE A 83 17.79 17.74 7.51
C PHE A 83 17.05 18.97 6.99
N PHE A 84 15.90 19.31 7.56
CA PHE A 84 15.17 20.52 7.18
C PHE A 84 15.94 21.80 7.52
N ASP A 85 16.67 21.83 8.63
CA ASP A 85 17.49 22.97 9.02
C ASP A 85 18.63 23.26 8.04
N LYS A 86 19.13 22.25 7.34
CA LYS A 86 20.20 22.39 6.32
C LYS A 86 19.67 22.82 4.95
N LEU A 87 18.37 22.79 4.72
CA LEU A 87 17.80 23.22 3.45
C LEU A 87 17.98 24.75 3.27
N LYS A 88 18.16 25.17 2.02
CA LYS A 88 18.17 26.60 1.68
C LYS A 88 16.81 27.22 1.92
N LYS A 89 16.78 28.47 2.38
CA LYS A 89 15.51 29.22 2.50
C LYS A 89 14.76 29.23 1.17
N GLY A 90 13.45 29.03 1.23
CA GLY A 90 12.63 28.95 0.01
C GLY A 90 11.19 28.59 0.30
N THR A 91 10.48 28.21 -0.76
CA THR A 91 9.09 27.74 -0.67
C THR A 91 9.03 26.25 -0.98
N ILE A 92 8.35 25.50 -0.10
CA ILE A 92 8.10 24.08 -0.25
C ILE A 92 6.60 23.83 -0.43
N LEU A 93 6.27 22.90 -1.31
CA LEU A 93 4.89 22.43 -1.51
C LEU A 93 4.62 21.23 -0.60
N ILE A 94 3.50 21.25 0.05
CA ILE A 94 2.95 20.10 0.80
C ILE A 94 1.51 19.87 0.41
N ASP A 95 1.03 18.64 0.57
CA ASP A 95 -0.39 18.32 0.50
C ASP A 95 -0.96 18.27 1.93
N GLU A 96 -1.85 19.21 2.25
CA GLU A 96 -2.45 19.32 3.59
C GLU A 96 -3.31 18.11 3.98
N LYS A 97 -3.81 17.34 3.00
CA LYS A 97 -4.59 16.13 3.26
C LYS A 97 -3.76 14.99 3.85
N THR A 98 -2.44 15.02 3.63
CA THR A 98 -1.53 13.94 4.04
C THR A 98 -0.39 14.40 4.93
N CYS A 99 -0.05 15.69 4.91
CA CYS A 99 0.99 16.24 5.75
C CYS A 99 0.49 16.42 7.18
N SER A 100 1.19 15.82 8.14
CA SER A 100 0.84 16.00 9.55
C SER A 100 1.18 17.41 10.04
N ILE A 101 0.43 17.87 11.04
CA ILE A 101 0.68 19.16 11.71
C ILE A 101 2.11 19.24 12.29
N TYR A 102 2.68 18.10 12.66
CA TYR A 102 4.06 18.02 13.13
C TYR A 102 5.03 18.47 12.03
N PHE A 103 4.91 17.93 10.82
CA PHE A 103 5.76 18.30 9.70
C PHE A 103 5.52 19.74 9.25
N GLU A 104 4.28 20.21 9.23
CA GLU A 104 4.00 21.62 8.94
C GLU A 104 4.77 22.53 9.87
N LYS A 105 4.63 22.33 11.19
CA LYS A 105 5.34 23.15 12.20
C LYS A 105 6.87 23.06 12.10
N VAL A 106 7.42 21.91 11.76
CA VAL A 106 8.86 21.74 11.58
C VAL A 106 9.35 22.52 10.37
N ILE A 107 8.64 22.42 9.26
CA ILE A 107 8.98 23.05 7.99
C ILE A 107 8.85 24.59 8.09
N GLU A 108 7.79 25.08 8.72
CA GLU A 108 7.51 26.53 8.87
C GLU A 108 8.60 27.30 9.63
N LYS A 109 9.38 26.63 10.47
CA LYS A 109 10.51 27.28 11.17
C LYS A 109 11.53 27.88 10.21
N LYS A 110 11.65 27.35 8.98
CA LYS A 110 12.69 27.75 8.02
C LYS A 110 12.19 28.03 6.62
N LEU A 111 11.15 27.38 6.18
CA LEU A 111 10.64 27.41 4.81
C LEU A 111 9.22 27.98 4.76
N LYS A 112 8.88 28.67 3.68
CA LYS A 112 7.49 29.06 3.41
C LYS A 112 6.73 27.86 2.87
N ILE A 113 5.66 27.47 3.53
CA ILE A 113 4.77 26.41 3.05
C ILE A 113 3.78 26.99 2.03
N LYS A 114 3.61 26.27 0.93
CA LYS A 114 2.48 26.45 0.01
C LYS A 114 1.70 25.14 -0.07
N LYS A 115 0.46 25.18 0.35
CA LYS A 115 -0.45 24.03 0.29
C LYS A 115 -0.90 23.80 -1.14
N LYS A 116 -0.69 22.60 -1.65
CA LYS A 116 -1.10 22.18 -2.98
C LYS A 116 -1.21 20.67 -3.04
N GLU A 117 -2.31 20.17 -3.54
CA GLU A 117 -2.56 18.75 -3.73
C GLU A 117 -1.39 18.04 -4.45
N ASP A 118 -1.09 16.82 -4.01
CA ASP A 118 -0.01 16.04 -4.59
C ASP A 118 -0.43 15.51 -5.98
N PRO A 119 0.23 15.97 -7.07
CA PRO A 119 -0.11 15.56 -8.42
C PRO A 119 0.12 14.07 -8.68
N ILE A 120 0.80 13.35 -7.79
CA ILE A 120 1.01 11.91 -7.92
C ILE A 120 -0.33 11.18 -7.89
N TYR A 121 -1.33 11.67 -7.18
CA TYR A 121 -2.67 11.06 -7.16
C TYR A 121 -3.25 10.94 -8.58
N ILE A 122 -3.18 12.02 -9.36
CA ILE A 122 -3.64 12.01 -10.76
C ILE A 122 -2.68 11.20 -11.63
N LEU A 123 -1.37 11.38 -11.47
CA LEU A 123 -0.38 10.67 -12.30
C LEU A 123 -0.46 9.14 -12.15
N LYS A 124 -0.69 8.63 -10.93
CA LYS A 124 -0.84 7.19 -10.68
C LYS A 124 -2.22 6.65 -11.06
N SER A 125 -3.24 7.49 -11.13
CA SER A 125 -4.59 7.08 -11.54
C SER A 125 -4.64 6.69 -13.03
N ILE A 126 -3.81 7.31 -13.86
CA ILE A 126 -3.70 7.03 -15.29
C ILE A 126 -2.66 5.91 -15.49
N LYS A 127 -3.14 4.68 -15.67
CA LYS A 127 -2.29 3.48 -15.79
C LYS A 127 -1.64 3.41 -17.17
N ASN A 128 -0.36 3.05 -17.20
CA ASN A 128 0.33 2.73 -18.43
C ASN A 128 0.01 1.27 -18.90
N LYS A 129 0.42 0.93 -20.11
CA LYS A 129 0.15 -0.40 -20.71
C LYS A 129 0.64 -1.57 -19.85
N ILE A 130 1.79 -1.42 -19.17
CA ILE A 130 2.37 -2.48 -18.32
C ILE A 130 1.54 -2.61 -17.03
N GLU A 131 1.16 -1.49 -16.41
CA GLU A 131 0.31 -1.48 -15.22
C GLU A 131 -1.06 -2.10 -15.52
N ILE A 132 -1.67 -1.78 -16.67
CA ILE A 132 -2.94 -2.40 -17.12
C ILE A 132 -2.78 -3.90 -17.30
N LYS A 133 -1.75 -4.34 -18.04
CA LYS A 133 -1.48 -5.77 -18.28
C LYS A 133 -1.29 -6.54 -16.96
N ASN A 134 -0.53 -5.97 -16.03
CA ASN A 134 -0.29 -6.60 -14.73
C ASN A 134 -1.57 -6.65 -13.88
N MET A 135 -2.41 -5.63 -13.93
CA MET A 135 -3.70 -5.61 -13.24
C MET A 135 -4.63 -6.69 -13.79
N ILE A 136 -4.76 -6.80 -15.11
CA ILE A 136 -5.55 -7.86 -15.75
C ILE A 136 -5.05 -9.24 -15.30
N ASN A 137 -3.73 -9.49 -15.37
CA ASN A 137 -3.15 -10.75 -14.94
C ASN A 137 -3.40 -11.06 -13.47
N ALA A 138 -3.29 -10.07 -12.58
CA ALA A 138 -3.57 -10.25 -11.16
C ALA A 138 -5.04 -10.65 -10.92
N HIS A 139 -5.98 -9.99 -11.61
CA HIS A 139 -7.41 -10.34 -11.52
C HIS A 139 -7.71 -11.73 -12.07
N VAL A 140 -7.07 -12.17 -13.15
CA VAL A 140 -7.23 -13.54 -13.65
C VAL A 140 -6.73 -14.55 -12.63
N ILE A 141 -5.55 -14.32 -12.04
CA ILE A 141 -4.98 -15.22 -11.02
C ILE A 141 -5.90 -15.32 -9.80
N ASP A 142 -6.36 -14.20 -9.27
CA ASP A 142 -7.24 -14.19 -8.11
C ASP A 142 -8.65 -14.73 -8.45
N GLY A 143 -9.16 -14.42 -9.63
CA GLY A 143 -10.42 -14.95 -10.13
C GLY A 143 -10.43 -16.48 -10.23
N VAL A 144 -9.32 -17.09 -10.68
CA VAL A 144 -9.16 -18.55 -10.67
C VAL A 144 -9.19 -19.11 -9.26
N ALA A 145 -8.51 -18.46 -8.32
CA ALA A 145 -8.51 -18.89 -6.91
C ALA A 145 -9.92 -18.80 -6.30
N LEU A 146 -10.61 -17.71 -6.53
CA LEU A 146 -11.96 -17.48 -6.05
C LEU A 146 -12.97 -18.47 -6.68
N THR A 147 -12.86 -18.74 -7.98
CA THR A 147 -13.71 -19.73 -8.69
C THR A 147 -13.52 -21.13 -8.10
N LYS A 148 -12.26 -21.56 -7.89
CA LYS A 148 -11.96 -22.84 -7.22
C LYS A 148 -12.53 -22.90 -5.80
N PHE A 149 -12.47 -21.81 -5.08
CA PHE A 149 -13.05 -21.72 -3.74
C PHE A 149 -14.56 -21.86 -3.76
N ILE A 150 -15.26 -21.10 -4.60
CA ILE A 150 -16.73 -21.14 -4.76
C ILE A 150 -17.17 -22.55 -5.16
N TYR A 151 -16.52 -23.14 -6.17
CA TYR A 151 -16.79 -24.51 -6.58
C TYR A 151 -16.62 -25.50 -5.42
N GLY A 152 -15.51 -25.37 -4.69
CA GLY A 152 -15.21 -26.24 -3.55
C GLY A 152 -16.20 -26.10 -2.38
N ILE A 153 -16.78 -24.90 -2.15
CA ILE A 153 -17.82 -24.70 -1.13
C ILE A 153 -19.16 -25.27 -1.60
N LYS A 154 -19.57 -24.97 -2.86
CA LYS A 154 -20.85 -25.43 -3.40
C LYS A 154 -20.96 -26.95 -3.56
N ASN A 155 -19.85 -27.64 -3.76
CA ASN A 155 -19.80 -29.10 -3.95
C ASN A 155 -19.39 -29.86 -2.68
N LEU A 156 -19.50 -29.27 -1.50
CA LEU A 156 -19.30 -30.00 -0.25
C LEU A 156 -20.40 -31.02 -0.03
N LYS A 157 -20.03 -32.30 0.11
CA LYS A 157 -20.97 -33.40 0.42
C LYS A 157 -21.65 -33.20 1.77
N LYS A 158 -20.93 -32.68 2.76
CA LYS A 158 -21.41 -32.31 4.10
C LYS A 158 -20.94 -30.90 4.43
N MET A 159 -21.84 -30.06 4.94
CA MET A 159 -21.52 -28.69 5.36
C MET A 159 -20.93 -28.67 6.78
N ASN A 160 -19.79 -29.32 6.94
CA ASN A 160 -19.05 -29.37 8.20
C ASN A 160 -17.85 -28.40 8.21
N ILE A 161 -17.94 -27.29 7.51
CA ILE A 161 -16.93 -26.25 7.40
C ILE A 161 -17.39 -25.00 8.13
N THR A 162 -16.53 -24.42 8.96
CA THR A 162 -16.81 -23.16 9.65
C THR A 162 -16.43 -21.94 8.79
N GLU A 163 -16.88 -20.76 9.20
CA GLU A 163 -16.49 -19.47 8.58
C GLU A 163 -14.95 -19.32 8.55
N VAL A 164 -14.27 -19.67 9.64
CA VAL A 164 -12.80 -19.65 9.71
C VAL A 164 -12.16 -20.65 8.76
N ASP A 165 -12.73 -21.85 8.64
CA ASP A 165 -12.21 -22.85 7.70
C ASP A 165 -12.38 -22.42 6.26
N ALA A 166 -13.52 -21.78 5.94
CA ALA A 166 -13.78 -21.21 4.62
C ALA A 166 -12.75 -20.10 4.28
N GLN A 167 -12.51 -19.17 5.20
CA GLN A 167 -11.49 -18.13 5.06
C GLN A 167 -10.10 -18.75 4.82
N ASN A 168 -9.70 -19.72 5.64
CA ASN A 168 -8.40 -20.39 5.52
C ASN A 168 -8.29 -21.23 4.24
N LYS A 169 -9.40 -21.78 3.75
CA LYS A 169 -9.43 -22.52 2.48
C LYS A 169 -9.15 -21.60 1.31
N LEU A 170 -9.79 -20.42 1.26
CA LEU A 170 -9.53 -19.44 0.20
C LEU A 170 -8.06 -18.95 0.22
N GLU A 171 -7.54 -18.64 1.41
CA GLU A 171 -6.14 -18.24 1.58
C GLU A 171 -5.17 -19.34 1.10
N ARG A 172 -5.41 -20.61 1.42
CA ARG A 172 -4.61 -21.72 0.92
C ARG A 172 -4.63 -21.84 -0.60
N ILE A 173 -5.79 -21.64 -1.23
CA ILE A 173 -5.92 -21.69 -2.69
C ILE A 173 -5.11 -20.55 -3.34
N ARG A 174 -5.17 -19.33 -2.79
CA ARG A 174 -4.36 -18.19 -3.25
C ARG A 174 -2.86 -18.47 -3.14
N ARG A 175 -2.42 -19.05 -2.04
CA ARG A 175 -1.00 -19.41 -1.77
C ARG A 175 -0.43 -20.47 -2.73
N MET A 176 -1.28 -21.20 -3.46
CA MET A 176 -0.82 -22.11 -4.51
C MET A 176 -0.18 -21.39 -5.71
N ASN A 177 -0.43 -20.10 -5.84
CA ASN A 177 0.19 -19.29 -6.90
C ASN A 177 1.43 -18.56 -6.35
N SER A 178 2.57 -18.77 -6.99
CA SER A 178 3.85 -18.18 -6.58
C SER A 178 3.90 -16.64 -6.63
N LYS A 179 2.98 -16.01 -7.35
CA LYS A 179 2.85 -14.55 -7.42
C LYS A 179 2.01 -13.96 -6.29
N TYR A 180 1.31 -14.80 -5.53
CA TYR A 180 0.55 -14.34 -4.37
C TYR A 180 1.50 -13.93 -3.25
N LEU A 181 1.29 -12.76 -2.65
CA LEU A 181 2.11 -12.27 -1.54
C LEU A 181 1.40 -12.45 -0.20
N PHE A 182 0.24 -11.82 -0.05
CA PHE A 182 -0.56 -11.81 1.17
C PHE A 182 -1.98 -11.28 0.87
N PRO A 183 -2.94 -11.43 1.80
CA PRO A 183 -4.26 -10.83 1.62
C PRO A 183 -4.17 -9.31 1.65
N SER A 184 -4.93 -8.62 0.81
CA SER A 184 -5.00 -7.15 0.76
C SER A 184 -5.71 -6.55 1.98
N PHE A 185 -6.50 -7.36 2.68
CA PHE A 185 -7.13 -7.09 3.97
C PHE A 185 -7.55 -8.39 4.63
N ASN A 186 -7.92 -8.34 5.92
CA ASN A 186 -8.42 -9.52 6.61
C ASN A 186 -9.77 -9.95 6.04
N THR A 187 -9.83 -11.15 5.48
CA THR A 187 -11.05 -11.70 4.88
C THR A 187 -12.23 -11.65 5.85
N ILE A 188 -13.37 -11.19 5.36
CA ILE A 188 -14.66 -11.25 6.03
C ILE A 188 -15.38 -12.49 5.50
N ALA A 189 -15.68 -13.42 6.38
CA ALA A 189 -16.41 -14.65 6.05
C ALA A 189 -17.55 -14.82 7.06
N GLY A 190 -18.78 -14.53 6.66
CA GLY A 190 -19.95 -14.52 7.53
C GLY A 190 -21.10 -15.35 6.97
N SER A 191 -21.62 -16.31 7.76
CA SER A 191 -22.76 -17.15 7.40
C SER A 191 -24.03 -16.68 8.09
N GLY A 192 -25.13 -16.59 7.34
CA GLY A 192 -26.42 -16.13 7.80
C GLY A 192 -26.34 -14.76 8.45
N LYS A 193 -26.85 -14.58 9.67
CA LYS A 193 -26.84 -13.29 10.39
C LYS A 193 -25.46 -12.68 10.63
N ASN A 194 -24.39 -13.47 10.60
CA ASN A 194 -23.02 -12.92 10.72
C ASN A 194 -22.61 -12.13 9.47
N GLY A 195 -23.16 -12.46 8.30
CA GLY A 195 -22.94 -11.70 7.06
C GLY A 195 -23.54 -10.29 7.07
N ALA A 196 -24.49 -10.00 7.97
CA ALA A 196 -25.05 -8.66 8.14
C ALA A 196 -24.21 -7.73 9.05
N ILE A 197 -23.17 -8.27 9.71
CA ILE A 197 -22.33 -7.49 10.62
C ILE A 197 -21.22 -6.83 9.78
N VAL A 198 -21.20 -5.51 9.80
CA VAL A 198 -20.16 -4.71 9.11
C VAL A 198 -18.79 -5.06 9.68
N HIS A 199 -17.82 -5.32 8.79
CA HIS A 199 -16.45 -5.73 9.14
C HIS A 199 -16.38 -6.97 10.06
N TYR A 200 -17.34 -7.91 9.89
CA TYR A 200 -17.36 -9.15 10.68
C TYR A 200 -16.02 -9.89 10.61
N ARG A 201 -15.60 -10.43 11.75
CA ARG A 201 -14.38 -11.24 11.85
C ARG A 201 -14.69 -12.56 12.53
N ALA A 202 -14.65 -13.63 11.77
CA ALA A 202 -14.70 -14.98 12.31
C ALA A 202 -13.44 -15.27 13.14
N LYS A 203 -13.60 -15.83 14.33
CA LYS A 203 -12.52 -16.26 15.23
C LYS A 203 -12.72 -17.72 15.61
N LYS A 204 -11.64 -18.46 15.85
CA LYS A 204 -11.71 -19.90 16.19
C LYS A 204 -12.68 -20.23 17.32
N ASN A 205 -12.75 -19.38 18.33
CA ASN A 205 -13.65 -19.55 19.47
C ASN A 205 -15.04 -18.92 19.28
N LYS A 206 -15.28 -18.24 18.17
CA LYS A 206 -16.54 -17.57 17.85
C LYS A 206 -16.77 -17.62 16.33
N THR A 207 -17.07 -18.83 15.84
CA THR A 207 -17.32 -19.09 14.43
C THR A 207 -18.54 -19.99 14.28
N LYS A 208 -19.21 -19.91 13.15
CA LYS A 208 -20.36 -20.76 12.83
C LYS A 208 -20.01 -21.73 11.72
N PHE A 209 -20.71 -22.87 11.71
CA PHE A 209 -20.73 -23.72 10.54
C PHE A 209 -21.55 -23.07 9.43
N LEU A 210 -21.08 -23.18 8.21
CA LEU A 210 -21.86 -22.83 7.02
C LEU A 210 -23.06 -23.78 6.93
N LYS A 211 -24.23 -23.25 6.57
CA LYS A 211 -25.42 -24.04 6.32
C LYS A 211 -25.83 -23.94 4.85
N LYS A 212 -26.46 -24.99 4.33
CA LYS A 212 -26.86 -25.09 2.92
C LYS A 212 -27.81 -23.97 2.50
N ASP A 213 -28.69 -23.56 3.40
CA ASP A 213 -29.75 -22.59 3.13
C ASP A 213 -29.39 -21.17 3.63
N ASP A 214 -28.20 -20.97 4.18
CA ASP A 214 -27.72 -19.64 4.61
C ASP A 214 -27.06 -18.90 3.44
N ILE A 215 -27.21 -17.58 3.44
CA ILE A 215 -26.34 -16.71 2.63
C ILE A 215 -24.96 -16.72 3.28
N PHE A 216 -23.93 -17.00 2.49
CA PHE A 216 -22.54 -16.87 2.90
C PHE A 216 -21.91 -15.66 2.22
N LEU A 217 -21.58 -14.64 3.02
CA LEU A 217 -20.83 -13.45 2.58
C LEU A 217 -19.34 -13.74 2.69
N CYS A 218 -18.61 -13.55 1.60
CA CYS A 218 -17.15 -13.63 1.59
C CYS A 218 -16.59 -12.40 0.89
N ASP A 219 -16.05 -11.46 1.68
CA ASP A 219 -15.34 -10.29 1.19
C ASP A 219 -13.83 -10.48 1.42
N SER A 220 -13.07 -10.49 0.33
CA SER A 220 -11.66 -10.86 0.36
C SER A 220 -10.90 -10.29 -0.82
N GLY A 221 -9.58 -10.10 -0.66
CA GLY A 221 -8.68 -9.70 -1.72
C GLY A 221 -7.28 -10.28 -1.53
N GLY A 222 -6.57 -10.41 -2.60
CA GLY A 222 -5.19 -10.87 -2.63
C GLY A 222 -4.26 -9.93 -3.37
#